data_a520df4b11eb496e037b1da2df6b16cd
#
_entry.id   a520df4b11eb496e037b1da2df6b16cd
#
_cell.length_a   1.000
_cell.length_b   1.000
_cell.length_c   1.000
_cell.angle_alpha   90.00
_cell.angle_beta   90.00
_cell.angle_gamma   90.00
#
_symmetry.space_group_name_H-M   'P 1'
#
loop_
_entity.id
_entity.type
_entity.pdbx_description
1 polymer ?
#
loop_
_entity_poly.entity_id
_entity_poly.type
_entity_poly.pdbx_seq_one_letter_code
_entity_poly.pdbx_strand_id
1 'polypeptide(L)'
;AYLAEQDPKAQPSSLTLIGGPIDTAASPTEVTDFGHRVNMNQLQEMMIQQVGFQHQGVGRKVYPGLLQLNSFITMNAETHAKAFRDQIMRVAQGVAGDHDKHNKFYDEYLAVMDMPAEFYLSTVQRIFKDNEIGTNSFSIKGQPVDIGKITDVAVKTVEGTKDDISAPGQCIAALNLCTGLPDDKKASHLEDGAGHYGIFAGKSWRENIRPLVLKFIDDNQRTAKATAPKAPAAPASAGKTSVPAQKSTA
;
A
#
# COMPACT_ATOMS: atom_id res chain seq x y z
N ALA A 1 0.77 10.64 11.29
CA ALA A 1 0.07 11.53 12.21
C ALA A 1 -0.17 10.87 13.57
N TYR A 2 -0.98 9.83 13.68
CA TYR A 2 -1.28 9.18 14.97
C TYR A 2 -0.01 8.79 15.77
N LEU A 3 0.97 8.15 15.12
CA LEU A 3 2.26 7.83 15.76
C LEU A 3 3.07 9.07 16.15
N ALA A 4 2.94 10.17 15.40
CA ALA A 4 3.64 11.41 15.73
C ALA A 4 3.23 11.95 17.12
N GLU A 5 1.99 11.72 17.51
CA GLU A 5 1.47 12.16 18.81
C GLU A 5 1.62 11.09 19.90
N GLN A 6 1.41 9.81 19.58
CA GLN A 6 1.34 8.74 20.57
C GLN A 6 2.70 8.10 20.88
N ASP A 7 3.53 7.91 19.86
CA ASP A 7 4.89 7.35 19.98
C ASP A 7 5.83 7.95 18.94
N PRO A 8 6.38 9.14 19.17
CA PRO A 8 7.28 9.80 18.23
C PRO A 8 8.52 8.97 17.85
N LYS A 9 8.93 8.02 18.70
CA LYS A 9 10.10 7.17 18.42
C LYS A 9 9.79 6.05 17.42
N ALA A 10 8.52 5.66 17.31
CA ALA A 10 8.06 4.65 16.35
C ALA A 10 7.79 5.22 14.96
N GLN A 11 7.95 6.52 14.75
CA GLN A 11 7.75 7.13 13.44
C GLN A 11 8.79 6.63 12.43
N PRO A 12 8.38 6.34 11.18
CA PRO A 12 9.35 6.10 10.10
C PRO A 12 10.14 7.37 9.79
N SER A 13 11.31 7.24 9.16
CA SER A 13 12.08 8.39 8.69
C SER A 13 11.46 9.03 7.44
N SER A 14 10.84 8.22 6.60
CA SER A 14 10.16 8.69 5.40
C SER A 14 8.88 7.87 5.14
N LEU A 15 7.94 8.47 4.42
CA LEU A 15 6.69 7.87 3.96
C LEU A 15 6.50 8.20 2.49
N THR A 16 6.30 7.19 1.66
CA THR A 16 5.92 7.37 0.25
C THR A 16 4.48 6.91 0.06
N LEU A 17 3.64 7.80 -0.42
CA LEU A 17 2.24 7.56 -0.78
C LEU A 17 2.16 7.43 -2.30
N ILE A 18 1.65 6.32 -2.80
CA ILE A 18 1.58 6.03 -4.24
C ILE A 18 0.11 5.79 -4.60
N GLY A 19 -0.45 6.64 -5.45
CA GLY A 19 -1.83 6.53 -5.94
C GLY A 19 -2.89 6.41 -4.84
N GLY A 20 -2.65 7.00 -3.67
CA GLY A 20 -3.58 6.90 -2.53
C GLY A 20 -4.69 7.96 -2.61
N PRO A 21 -5.95 7.61 -2.32
CA PRO A 21 -7.08 8.55 -2.30
C PRO A 21 -7.09 9.35 -1.01
N ILE A 22 -6.16 10.30 -0.87
CA ILE A 22 -6.03 11.14 0.34
C ILE A 22 -7.12 12.21 0.39
N ASP A 23 -7.33 12.91 -0.72
CA ASP A 23 -8.47 13.82 -0.88
C ASP A 23 -9.29 13.41 -2.11
N THR A 24 -10.35 12.66 -1.87
CA THR A 24 -11.21 12.12 -2.93
C THR A 24 -12.06 13.19 -3.64
N ALA A 25 -12.10 14.40 -3.11
CA ALA A 25 -12.79 15.53 -3.71
C ALA A 25 -11.89 16.40 -4.59
N ALA A 26 -10.56 16.26 -4.48
CA ALA A 26 -9.61 17.11 -5.21
C ALA A 26 -9.66 16.91 -6.73
N SER A 27 -9.89 15.68 -7.18
CA SER A 27 -10.02 15.33 -8.60
C SER A 27 -10.99 14.18 -8.76
N PRO A 28 -12.27 14.43 -9.00
CA PRO A 28 -13.30 13.39 -9.09
C PRO A 28 -13.02 12.38 -10.20
N THR A 29 -13.29 11.10 -9.88
CA THR A 29 -13.28 9.96 -10.80
C THR A 29 -14.60 9.22 -10.69
N GLU A 30 -14.90 8.26 -11.57
CA GLU A 30 -16.07 7.41 -11.41
C GLU A 30 -16.12 6.68 -10.07
N VAL A 31 -14.94 6.27 -9.56
CA VAL A 31 -14.82 5.59 -8.27
C VAL A 31 -15.16 6.53 -7.11
N THR A 32 -14.61 7.75 -7.11
CA THR A 32 -14.88 8.72 -6.04
C THR A 32 -16.30 9.26 -6.10
N ASP A 33 -16.83 9.50 -7.30
CA ASP A 33 -18.21 9.90 -7.53
C ASP A 33 -19.21 8.84 -7.06
N PHE A 34 -18.92 7.58 -7.31
CA PHE A 34 -19.68 6.47 -6.74
C PHE A 34 -19.66 6.53 -5.22
N GLY A 35 -18.46 6.62 -4.62
CA GLY A 35 -18.28 6.67 -3.17
C GLY A 35 -19.07 7.82 -2.51
N HIS A 36 -19.00 9.01 -3.09
CA HIS A 36 -19.73 10.19 -2.57
C HIS A 36 -21.26 10.03 -2.61
N ARG A 37 -21.80 9.34 -3.64
CA ARG A 37 -23.25 9.24 -3.86
C ARG A 37 -23.88 7.96 -3.31
N VAL A 38 -23.09 6.94 -3.00
CA VAL A 38 -23.61 5.62 -2.61
C VAL A 38 -24.46 5.68 -1.34
N ASN A 39 -25.58 4.94 -1.34
CA ASN A 39 -26.32 4.66 -0.13
C ASN A 39 -25.70 3.46 0.59
N MET A 40 -25.17 3.67 1.78
CA MET A 40 -24.44 2.65 2.53
C MET A 40 -25.28 1.44 2.92
N ASN A 41 -26.57 1.62 3.21
CA ASN A 41 -27.45 0.49 3.53
C ASN A 41 -27.68 -0.40 2.30
N GLN A 42 -27.94 0.21 1.15
CA GLN A 42 -28.08 -0.53 -0.11
C GLN A 42 -26.76 -1.21 -0.49
N LEU A 43 -25.62 -0.53 -0.33
CA LEU A 43 -24.31 -1.12 -0.58
C LEU A 43 -24.09 -2.36 0.28
N GLN A 44 -24.40 -2.26 1.57
CA GLN A 44 -24.27 -3.40 2.49
C GLN A 44 -25.18 -4.56 2.08
N GLU A 45 -26.45 -4.30 1.74
CA GLU A 45 -27.38 -5.34 1.33
C GLU A 45 -26.96 -6.04 0.03
N MET A 46 -26.41 -5.29 -0.92
CA MET A 46 -26.03 -5.81 -2.24
C MET A 46 -24.70 -6.53 -2.24
N MET A 47 -23.72 -6.03 -1.48
CA MET A 47 -22.32 -6.45 -1.61
C MET A 47 -21.84 -7.37 -0.48
N ILE A 48 -22.47 -7.34 0.69
CA ILE A 48 -22.01 -8.12 1.83
C ILE A 48 -22.71 -9.47 1.90
N GLN A 49 -21.92 -10.52 2.00
CA GLN A 49 -22.38 -11.89 2.12
C GLN A 49 -21.80 -12.57 3.36
N GLN A 50 -22.38 -13.70 3.76
CA GLN A 50 -21.83 -14.52 4.83
C GLN A 50 -21.04 -15.68 4.26
N VAL A 51 -19.89 -15.96 4.87
CA VAL A 51 -19.07 -17.14 4.54
C VAL A 51 -19.86 -18.40 4.84
N GLY A 52 -19.97 -19.26 3.82
CA GLY A 52 -20.71 -20.54 3.90
C GLY A 52 -20.03 -21.57 4.77
N PHE A 53 -20.79 -22.59 5.17
CA PHE A 53 -20.35 -23.65 6.10
C PHE A 53 -19.21 -24.53 5.58
N GLN A 54 -18.94 -24.54 4.28
CA GLN A 54 -17.86 -25.29 3.65
C GLN A 54 -16.49 -24.62 3.73
N HIS A 55 -16.43 -23.39 4.25
CA HIS A 55 -15.20 -22.58 4.33
C HIS A 55 -14.83 -22.27 5.77
N GLN A 56 -13.56 -21.99 6.01
CA GLN A 56 -13.11 -21.44 7.29
C GLN A 56 -13.70 -20.05 7.50
N GLY A 57 -14.08 -19.70 8.73
CA GLY A 57 -14.68 -18.42 9.06
C GLY A 57 -16.19 -18.35 8.80
N VAL A 58 -16.89 -19.48 8.86
CA VAL A 58 -18.36 -19.60 8.74
C VAL A 58 -19.07 -18.47 9.48
N GLY A 59 -20.05 -17.85 8.80
CA GLY A 59 -20.88 -16.79 9.37
C GLY A 59 -20.23 -15.39 9.40
N ARG A 60 -18.94 -15.25 9.09
CA ARG A 60 -18.33 -13.91 8.94
C ARG A 60 -18.97 -13.16 7.78
N LYS A 61 -19.20 -11.88 7.99
CA LYS A 61 -19.66 -10.98 6.92
C LYS A 61 -18.46 -10.50 6.11
N VAL A 62 -18.54 -10.66 4.80
CA VAL A 62 -17.45 -10.32 3.87
C VAL A 62 -17.99 -9.63 2.62
N TYR A 63 -17.13 -8.82 2.00
CA TYR A 63 -17.27 -8.45 0.60
C TYR A 63 -16.54 -9.50 -0.23
N PRO A 64 -17.26 -10.36 -0.98
CA PRO A 64 -16.64 -11.49 -1.67
C PRO A 64 -15.66 -11.07 -2.75
N GLY A 65 -14.54 -11.81 -2.85
CA GLY A 65 -13.53 -11.60 -3.89
C GLY A 65 -14.09 -11.67 -5.30
N LEU A 66 -15.06 -12.54 -5.55
CA LEU A 66 -15.73 -12.64 -6.84
C LEU A 66 -16.46 -11.35 -7.24
N LEU A 67 -17.13 -10.67 -6.30
CA LEU A 67 -17.78 -9.40 -6.57
C LEU A 67 -16.76 -8.27 -6.79
N GLN A 68 -15.63 -8.29 -6.06
CA GLN A 68 -14.51 -7.37 -6.28
C GLN A 68 -13.97 -7.52 -7.71
N LEU A 69 -13.69 -8.74 -8.13
CA LEU A 69 -13.22 -9.05 -9.49
C LEU A 69 -14.20 -8.57 -10.56
N ASN A 70 -15.49 -8.83 -10.37
CA ASN A 70 -16.52 -8.37 -11.30
C ASN A 70 -16.48 -6.84 -11.45
N SER A 71 -16.36 -6.11 -10.35
CA SER A 71 -16.26 -4.65 -10.37
C SER A 71 -15.02 -4.18 -11.13
N PHE A 72 -13.84 -4.75 -10.85
CA PHE A 72 -12.60 -4.39 -11.54
C PHE A 72 -12.64 -4.71 -13.05
N ILE A 73 -13.17 -5.89 -13.43
CA ILE A 73 -13.28 -6.27 -14.83
C ILE A 73 -14.25 -5.33 -15.56
N THR A 74 -15.36 -4.95 -14.93
CA THR A 74 -16.37 -4.08 -15.52
C THR A 74 -15.84 -2.67 -15.81
N MET A 75 -14.99 -2.12 -14.94
CA MET A 75 -14.36 -0.81 -15.15
C MET A 75 -13.49 -0.76 -16.42
N ASN A 76 -12.92 -1.89 -16.84
CA ASN A 76 -12.03 -2.00 -18.01
C ASN A 76 -12.45 -3.15 -18.95
N ALA A 77 -13.75 -3.37 -19.13
CA ALA A 77 -14.31 -4.54 -19.80
C ALA A 77 -13.76 -4.76 -21.22
N GLU A 78 -13.64 -3.71 -22.02
CA GLU A 78 -13.11 -3.80 -23.38
C GLU A 78 -11.65 -4.26 -23.41
N THR A 79 -10.83 -3.73 -22.50
CA THR A 79 -9.41 -4.10 -22.36
C THR A 79 -9.26 -5.56 -22.00
N HIS A 80 -10.05 -6.04 -21.03
CA HIS A 80 -10.05 -7.44 -20.63
C HIS A 80 -10.58 -8.35 -21.74
N ALA A 81 -11.69 -8.01 -22.37
CA ALA A 81 -12.24 -8.77 -23.49
C ALA A 81 -11.24 -8.89 -24.66
N LYS A 82 -10.55 -7.79 -24.98
CA LYS A 82 -9.50 -7.80 -25.99
C LYS A 82 -8.34 -8.70 -25.59
N ALA A 83 -7.85 -8.60 -24.36
CA ALA A 83 -6.73 -9.41 -23.86
C ALA A 83 -7.02 -10.92 -23.93
N PHE A 84 -8.22 -11.34 -23.52
CA PHE A 84 -8.63 -12.74 -23.62
C PHE A 84 -8.79 -13.20 -25.06
N ARG A 85 -9.42 -12.41 -25.93
CA ARG A 85 -9.53 -12.74 -27.35
C ARG A 85 -8.16 -12.88 -28.01
N ASP A 86 -7.27 -11.94 -27.77
CA ASP A 86 -5.91 -11.98 -28.31
C ASP A 86 -5.14 -13.22 -27.83
N GLN A 87 -5.33 -13.61 -26.58
CA GLN A 87 -4.76 -14.84 -26.02
C GLN A 87 -5.31 -16.09 -26.72
N ILE A 88 -6.62 -16.20 -26.90
CA ILE A 88 -7.26 -17.32 -27.62
C ILE A 88 -6.69 -17.41 -29.05
N MET A 89 -6.57 -16.29 -29.74
CA MET A 89 -6.02 -16.26 -31.12
C MET A 89 -4.56 -16.71 -31.16
N ARG A 90 -3.72 -16.31 -30.21
CA ARG A 90 -2.31 -16.75 -30.11
C ARG A 90 -2.23 -18.28 -29.89
N VAL A 91 -3.04 -18.80 -28.97
CA VAL A 91 -3.12 -20.25 -28.72
C VAL A 91 -3.53 -20.98 -29.98
N ALA A 92 -4.57 -20.52 -30.68
CA ALA A 92 -5.06 -21.13 -31.91
C ALA A 92 -4.04 -21.09 -33.06
N GLN A 93 -3.18 -20.09 -33.10
CA GLN A 93 -2.12 -19.92 -34.10
C GLN A 93 -0.83 -20.65 -33.73
N GLY A 94 -0.74 -21.29 -32.56
CA GLY A 94 0.47 -21.96 -32.09
C GLY A 94 1.65 -21.03 -31.83
N VAL A 95 1.41 -19.76 -31.58
CA VAL A 95 2.46 -18.76 -31.30
C VAL A 95 2.99 -19.02 -29.88
N ALA A 96 4.19 -19.61 -29.81
CA ALA A 96 4.86 -19.85 -28.53
C ALA A 96 5.47 -18.54 -27.97
N GLY A 97 5.46 -18.39 -26.64
CA GLY A 97 6.32 -17.43 -25.92
C GLY A 97 5.65 -16.32 -25.16
N ASP A 98 4.45 -15.85 -25.49
CA ASP A 98 3.80 -14.73 -24.76
C ASP A 98 2.63 -15.19 -23.85
N HIS A 99 2.39 -16.51 -23.80
CA HIS A 99 1.33 -17.09 -22.96
C HIS A 99 1.63 -16.88 -21.47
N ASP A 100 2.88 -17.04 -21.07
CA ASP A 100 3.32 -16.90 -19.68
C ASP A 100 3.05 -15.51 -19.11
N LYS A 101 3.19 -14.46 -19.93
CA LYS A 101 2.97 -13.09 -19.47
C LYS A 101 1.50 -12.80 -19.21
N HIS A 102 0.62 -13.25 -20.12
CA HIS A 102 -0.82 -13.13 -19.97
C HIS A 102 -1.30 -13.94 -18.77
N ASN A 103 -0.89 -15.21 -18.67
CA ASN A 103 -1.28 -16.10 -17.59
C ASN A 103 -0.81 -15.57 -16.24
N LYS A 104 0.46 -15.18 -16.10
CA LYS A 104 0.99 -14.59 -14.86
C LYS A 104 0.21 -13.34 -14.41
N PHE A 105 -0.13 -12.46 -15.36
CA PHE A 105 -0.93 -11.29 -15.05
C PHE A 105 -2.30 -11.68 -14.50
N TYR A 106 -3.01 -12.59 -15.19
CA TYR A 106 -4.35 -12.99 -14.76
C TYR A 106 -4.35 -13.90 -13.55
N ASP A 107 -3.31 -14.72 -13.34
CA ASP A 107 -3.16 -15.52 -12.11
C ASP A 107 -3.09 -14.61 -10.87
N GLU A 108 -2.35 -13.50 -10.93
CA GLU A 108 -2.29 -12.51 -9.85
C GLU A 108 -3.58 -11.68 -9.78
N TYR A 109 -4.09 -11.22 -10.93
CA TYR A 109 -5.28 -10.37 -10.98
C TYR A 109 -6.53 -11.08 -10.44
N LEU A 110 -6.66 -12.37 -10.67
CA LEU A 110 -7.78 -13.20 -10.21
C LEU A 110 -7.62 -13.70 -8.77
N ALA A 111 -6.44 -13.60 -8.18
CA ALA A 111 -6.14 -14.04 -6.81
C ALA A 111 -6.64 -13.05 -5.76
N VAL A 112 -7.93 -12.74 -5.77
CA VAL A 112 -8.55 -11.80 -4.83
C VAL A 112 -9.21 -12.55 -3.67
N MET A 113 -8.88 -12.14 -2.45
CA MET A 113 -9.47 -12.69 -1.22
C MET A 113 -10.76 -11.96 -0.85
N ASP A 114 -11.63 -12.65 -0.11
CA ASP A 114 -12.76 -12.00 0.55
C ASP A 114 -12.26 -10.94 1.54
N MET A 115 -12.89 -9.78 1.52
CA MET A 115 -12.57 -8.66 2.40
C MET A 115 -13.55 -8.62 3.58
N PRO A 116 -13.11 -8.43 4.83
CA PRO A 116 -14.03 -8.21 5.94
C PRO A 116 -15.01 -7.07 5.66
N ALA A 117 -16.30 -7.30 5.92
CA ALA A 117 -17.34 -6.31 5.63
C ALA A 117 -17.09 -4.97 6.33
N GLU A 118 -16.64 -5.02 7.58
CA GLU A 118 -16.34 -3.83 8.39
C GLU A 118 -15.23 -2.98 7.74
N PHE A 119 -14.20 -3.62 7.21
CA PHE A 119 -13.12 -2.92 6.53
C PHE A 119 -13.62 -2.26 5.24
N TYR A 120 -14.32 -3.01 4.38
CA TYR A 120 -14.87 -2.48 3.13
C TYR A 120 -15.83 -1.32 3.37
N LEU A 121 -16.84 -1.52 4.22
CA LEU A 121 -17.86 -0.51 4.48
C LEU A 121 -17.28 0.73 5.15
N SER A 122 -16.35 0.57 6.11
CA SER A 122 -15.69 1.71 6.75
C SER A 122 -14.81 2.47 5.77
N THR A 123 -14.14 1.79 4.84
CA THR A 123 -13.33 2.44 3.80
C THR A 123 -14.21 3.26 2.88
N VAL A 124 -15.31 2.68 2.37
CA VAL A 124 -16.25 3.42 1.51
C VAL A 124 -16.85 4.62 2.24
N GLN A 125 -17.30 4.42 3.48
CA GLN A 125 -17.91 5.50 4.27
C GLN A 125 -16.90 6.61 4.57
N ARG A 126 -15.78 6.27 5.19
CA ARG A 126 -14.88 7.28 5.79
C ARG A 126 -13.93 7.92 4.77
N ILE A 127 -13.42 7.11 3.81
CA ILE A 127 -12.43 7.61 2.85
C ILE A 127 -13.12 8.22 1.62
N PHE A 128 -14.10 7.50 1.05
CA PHE A 128 -14.73 7.97 -0.19
C PHE A 128 -15.94 8.87 0.06
N LYS A 129 -16.87 8.49 0.93
CA LYS A 129 -18.10 9.25 1.15
C LYS A 129 -17.90 10.50 2.00
N ASP A 130 -17.26 10.35 3.16
CA ASP A 130 -17.07 11.44 4.11
C ASP A 130 -15.75 12.20 3.90
N ASN A 131 -14.83 11.65 3.08
CA ASN A 131 -13.52 12.23 2.78
C ASN A 131 -12.77 12.65 4.04
N GLU A 132 -12.80 11.82 5.10
CA GLU A 132 -12.27 12.19 6.41
C GLU A 132 -10.78 12.53 6.40
N ILE A 133 -9.99 11.90 5.51
CA ILE A 133 -8.55 12.21 5.39
C ILE A 133 -8.38 13.59 4.74
N GLY A 134 -9.02 13.83 3.59
CA GLY A 134 -8.91 15.09 2.86
C GLY A 134 -9.40 16.30 3.67
N THR A 135 -10.41 16.10 4.52
CA THR A 135 -10.94 17.12 5.43
C THR A 135 -10.22 17.19 6.79
N ASN A 136 -9.17 16.37 7.00
CA ASN A 136 -8.44 16.26 8.27
C ASN A 136 -9.35 15.98 9.49
N SER A 137 -10.43 15.21 9.28
CA SER A 137 -11.42 14.86 10.31
C SER A 137 -11.34 13.38 10.74
N PHE A 138 -10.34 12.64 10.23
CA PHE A 138 -10.15 11.22 10.53
C PHE A 138 -9.89 10.99 12.01
N SER A 139 -10.43 9.89 12.54
CA SER A 139 -10.22 9.51 13.93
C SER A 139 -9.86 8.03 14.08
N ILE A 140 -9.04 7.72 15.08
CA ILE A 140 -8.68 6.35 15.47
C ILE A 140 -9.14 6.12 16.92
N LYS A 141 -10.01 5.13 17.12
CA LYS A 141 -10.58 4.83 18.45
C LYS A 141 -11.20 6.06 19.14
N GLY A 142 -11.85 6.92 18.33
CA GLY A 142 -12.48 8.15 18.82
C GLY A 142 -11.52 9.32 19.08
N GLN A 143 -10.21 9.15 18.86
CA GLN A 143 -9.23 10.24 18.96
C GLN A 143 -9.02 10.86 17.59
N PRO A 144 -9.17 12.18 17.43
CA PRO A 144 -8.87 12.87 16.18
C PRO A 144 -7.41 12.66 15.77
N VAL A 145 -7.17 12.51 14.47
CA VAL A 145 -5.83 12.39 13.89
C VAL A 145 -5.57 13.65 13.08
N ASP A 146 -4.70 14.51 13.56
CA ASP A 146 -4.29 15.72 12.84
C ASP A 146 -3.06 15.44 11.99
N ILE A 147 -3.21 15.50 10.67
CA ILE A 147 -2.10 15.26 9.72
C ILE A 147 -1.05 16.36 9.82
N GLY A 148 -1.43 17.58 10.21
CA GLY A 148 -0.52 18.66 10.48
C GLY A 148 0.51 18.40 11.59
N LYS A 149 0.27 17.40 12.44
CA LYS A 149 1.23 16.95 13.47
C LYS A 149 2.42 16.16 12.92
N ILE A 150 2.44 15.84 11.64
CA ILE A 150 3.63 15.26 11.00
C ILE A 150 4.65 16.38 10.81
N THR A 151 5.75 16.34 11.58
CA THR A 151 6.80 17.38 11.58
C THR A 151 8.18 16.85 11.22
N ASP A 152 8.41 15.55 11.36
CA ASP A 152 9.75 14.93 11.23
C ASP A 152 9.81 13.71 10.31
N VAL A 153 8.71 13.34 9.65
CA VAL A 153 8.65 12.27 8.65
C VAL A 153 8.66 12.89 7.27
N ALA A 154 9.72 12.64 6.48
CA ALA A 154 9.74 13.11 5.11
C ALA A 154 8.62 12.42 4.29
N VAL A 155 7.83 13.19 3.54
CA VAL A 155 6.67 12.67 2.80
C VAL A 155 6.86 12.88 1.31
N LYS A 156 6.72 11.78 0.56
CA LYS A 156 6.70 11.78 -0.91
C LYS A 156 5.37 11.26 -1.42
N THR A 157 4.84 11.90 -2.46
CA THR A 157 3.68 11.42 -3.21
C THR A 157 4.07 11.01 -4.63
N VAL A 158 3.39 9.99 -5.17
CA VAL A 158 3.53 9.54 -6.56
C VAL A 158 2.14 9.37 -7.14
N GLU A 159 1.91 9.97 -8.29
CA GLU A 159 0.65 9.89 -9.05
C GLU A 159 0.94 9.56 -10.51
N GLY A 160 -0.05 9.07 -11.25
CA GLY A 160 0.02 8.83 -12.69
C GLY A 160 -0.90 9.77 -13.46
N THR A 161 -0.44 10.37 -14.56
CA THR A 161 -1.25 11.32 -15.35
C THR A 161 -2.52 10.72 -15.95
N LYS A 162 -2.57 9.39 -16.09
CA LYS A 162 -3.71 8.64 -16.61
C LYS A 162 -4.37 7.74 -15.55
N ASP A 163 -4.17 8.05 -14.28
CA ASP A 163 -4.83 7.33 -13.19
C ASP A 163 -6.30 7.74 -13.13
N ASP A 164 -7.18 6.80 -13.44
CA ASP A 164 -8.63 6.94 -13.47
C ASP A 164 -9.32 6.46 -12.19
N ILE A 165 -8.55 5.92 -11.25
CA ILE A 165 -9.01 5.45 -9.94
C ILE A 165 -8.72 6.51 -8.87
N SER A 166 -7.44 6.88 -8.72
CA SER A 166 -6.97 7.96 -7.86
C SER A 166 -6.30 9.03 -8.72
N ALA A 167 -7.11 9.88 -9.31
CA ALA A 167 -6.65 10.88 -10.28
C ALA A 167 -5.62 11.85 -9.69
N PRO A 168 -4.77 12.44 -10.54
CA PRO A 168 -3.80 13.46 -10.11
C PRO A 168 -4.46 14.56 -9.30
N GLY A 169 -3.86 14.87 -8.16
CA GLY A 169 -4.41 15.81 -7.17
C GLY A 169 -4.88 15.13 -5.89
N GLN A 170 -5.37 13.89 -5.97
CA GLN A 170 -5.88 13.18 -4.79
C GLN A 170 -4.76 12.78 -3.82
N CYS A 171 -3.67 12.21 -4.32
CA CYS A 171 -2.56 11.75 -3.48
C CYS A 171 -1.68 12.91 -3.02
N ILE A 172 -1.37 13.87 -3.90
CA ILE A 172 -0.54 15.03 -3.59
C ILE A 172 -1.16 15.93 -2.51
N ALA A 173 -2.48 15.88 -2.32
CA ALA A 173 -3.18 16.59 -1.24
C ALA A 173 -2.60 16.30 0.15
N ALA A 174 -1.98 15.12 0.35
CA ALA A 174 -1.27 14.79 1.58
C ALA A 174 -0.21 15.84 1.95
N LEU A 175 0.51 16.40 0.98
CA LEU A 175 1.55 17.40 1.23
C LEU A 175 0.98 18.72 1.73
N ASN A 176 -0.23 19.06 1.31
CA ASN A 176 -0.95 20.25 1.77
C ASN A 176 -1.48 20.06 3.19
N LEU A 177 -1.91 18.85 3.54
CA LEU A 177 -2.38 18.49 4.87
C LEU A 177 -1.25 18.42 5.89
N CYS A 178 -0.02 18.09 5.48
CA CYS A 178 1.18 18.08 6.33
C CYS A 178 1.67 19.52 6.60
N THR A 179 0.86 20.34 7.24
CA THR A 179 1.17 21.76 7.48
C THR A 179 2.34 22.00 8.42
N GLY A 180 2.61 21.07 9.33
CA GLY A 180 3.74 21.11 10.24
C GLY A 180 5.07 20.65 9.63
N LEU A 181 5.05 20.08 8.41
CA LEU A 181 6.24 19.54 7.77
C LEU A 181 6.94 20.61 6.93
N PRO A 182 8.27 20.82 7.09
CA PRO A 182 9.04 21.73 6.25
C PRO A 182 9.02 21.31 4.77
N ASP A 183 9.16 22.29 3.87
CA ASP A 183 9.06 22.04 2.43
C ASP A 183 10.20 21.16 1.88
N ASP A 184 11.39 21.24 2.49
CA ASP A 184 12.54 20.40 2.14
C ASP A 184 12.34 18.90 2.48
N LYS A 185 11.33 18.57 3.31
CA LYS A 185 10.89 17.21 3.60
C LYS A 185 9.68 16.77 2.77
N LYS A 186 9.19 17.59 1.87
CA LYS A 186 8.07 17.28 0.97
C LYS A 186 8.58 17.02 -0.44
N ALA A 187 8.08 15.97 -1.09
CA ALA A 187 8.40 15.68 -2.48
C ALA A 187 7.17 15.12 -3.20
N SER A 188 7.03 15.42 -4.47
CA SER A 188 6.01 14.84 -5.34
C SER A 188 6.62 14.33 -6.63
N HIS A 189 5.96 13.36 -7.24
CA HIS A 189 6.27 12.89 -8.59
C HIS A 189 4.98 12.56 -9.32
N LEU A 190 4.82 13.11 -10.51
CA LEU A 190 3.74 12.81 -11.43
C LEU A 190 4.31 12.06 -12.62
N GLU A 191 4.00 10.77 -12.75
CA GLU A 191 4.50 9.91 -13.84
C GLU A 191 3.65 10.09 -15.08
N ASP A 192 4.27 10.56 -16.15
CA ASP A 192 3.57 10.79 -17.42
C ASP A 192 3.18 9.48 -18.11
N GLY A 193 1.94 9.45 -18.62
CA GLY A 193 1.39 8.31 -19.36
C GLY A 193 1.05 7.09 -18.51
N ALA A 194 1.30 7.08 -17.19
CA ALA A 194 0.98 5.98 -16.31
C ALA A 194 -0.46 6.06 -15.81
N GLY A 195 -1.20 4.93 -15.88
CA GLY A 195 -2.45 4.71 -15.16
C GLY A 195 -2.18 4.12 -13.77
N HIS A 196 -3.25 3.83 -13.01
CA HIS A 196 -3.15 3.38 -11.62
C HIS A 196 -2.18 2.19 -11.42
N TYR A 197 -2.32 1.13 -12.21
CA TYR A 197 -1.40 -0.02 -12.10
C TYR A 197 0.02 0.29 -12.62
N GLY A 198 0.15 1.24 -13.55
CA GLY A 198 1.43 1.63 -14.13
C GLY A 198 2.39 2.30 -13.16
N ILE A 199 1.86 2.92 -12.09
CA ILE A 199 2.70 3.52 -11.04
C ILE A 199 3.27 2.51 -10.04
N PHE A 200 2.77 1.27 -10.03
CA PHE A 200 3.24 0.19 -9.13
C PHE A 200 4.07 -0.87 -9.85
N ALA A 201 3.90 -1.02 -11.18
CA ALA A 201 4.50 -2.11 -11.93
C ALA A 201 4.92 -1.67 -13.33
N GLY A 202 5.59 -2.58 -14.07
CA GLY A 202 5.97 -2.36 -15.45
C GLY A 202 7.19 -1.45 -15.64
N LYS A 203 7.24 -0.77 -16.79
CA LYS A 203 8.38 0.04 -17.20
C LYS A 203 8.52 1.30 -16.36
N SER A 204 7.44 2.08 -16.22
CA SER A 204 7.42 3.33 -15.44
C SER A 204 7.89 3.10 -14.01
N TRP A 205 7.40 2.04 -13.36
CA TRP A 205 7.88 1.67 -12.03
C TRP A 205 9.38 1.37 -12.00
N ARG A 206 9.86 0.49 -12.89
CA ARG A 206 11.26 0.04 -12.84
C ARG A 206 12.27 1.12 -13.18
N GLU A 207 11.95 1.94 -14.20
CA GLU A 207 12.91 2.88 -14.79
C GLU A 207 12.82 4.27 -14.16
N ASN A 208 11.63 4.71 -13.74
CA ASN A 208 11.41 6.08 -13.28
C ASN A 208 11.07 6.13 -11.78
N ILE A 209 9.97 5.47 -11.36
CA ILE A 209 9.42 5.67 -10.02
C ILE A 209 10.27 5.02 -8.94
N ARG A 210 10.64 3.74 -9.11
CA ARG A 210 11.43 3.00 -8.13
C ARG A 210 12.76 3.68 -7.79
N PRO A 211 13.58 4.15 -8.75
CA PRO A 211 14.82 4.88 -8.44
C PRO A 211 14.58 6.14 -7.62
N LEU A 212 13.51 6.90 -7.93
CA LEU A 212 13.14 8.10 -7.18
C LEU A 212 12.69 7.79 -5.75
N VAL A 213 11.95 6.70 -5.56
CA VAL A 213 11.51 6.26 -4.23
C VAL A 213 12.70 5.80 -3.39
N LEU A 214 13.60 4.98 -3.96
CA LEU A 214 14.80 4.51 -3.26
C LEU A 214 15.71 5.68 -2.88
N LYS A 215 15.95 6.60 -3.82
CA LYS A 215 16.73 7.80 -3.53
C LYS A 215 16.10 8.62 -2.40
N PHE A 216 14.79 8.82 -2.40
CA PHE A 216 14.08 9.55 -1.36
C PHE A 216 14.21 8.87 0.02
N ILE A 217 14.14 7.54 0.05
CA ILE A 217 14.37 6.77 1.29
C ILE A 217 15.80 6.99 1.78
N ASP A 218 16.80 6.87 0.91
CA ASP A 218 18.21 7.01 1.26
C ASP A 218 18.54 8.41 1.75
N ASP A 219 18.05 9.44 1.08
CA ASP A 219 18.25 10.85 1.44
C ASP A 219 17.64 11.21 2.82
N ASN A 220 16.61 10.47 3.25
CA ASN A 220 15.88 10.75 4.48
C ASN A 220 16.09 9.70 5.58
N GLN A 221 17.09 8.83 5.45
CA GLN A 221 17.43 7.89 6.53
C GLN A 221 17.84 8.68 7.77
N ARG A 222 17.23 8.35 8.90
CA ARG A 222 17.75 8.81 10.19
C ARG A 222 19.07 8.10 10.42
N THR A 223 20.18 8.81 10.35
CA THR A 223 21.46 8.29 10.83
C THR A 223 21.26 7.89 12.28
N ALA A 224 21.34 6.59 12.57
CA ALA A 224 21.40 6.11 13.94
C ALA A 224 22.52 6.90 14.61
N LYS A 225 22.20 7.81 15.52
CA LYS A 225 23.20 8.42 16.40
C LYS A 225 23.94 7.26 17.00
N ALA A 226 25.24 7.15 16.68
CA ALA A 226 26.13 6.11 17.12
C ALA A 226 26.17 6.07 18.66
N THR A 227 25.27 5.28 19.22
CA THR A 227 25.35 4.75 20.57
C THR A 227 25.36 3.23 20.43
N ALA A 228 26.39 2.72 19.75
CA ALA A 228 26.76 1.34 19.97
C ALA A 228 27.26 1.28 21.42
N PRO A 229 26.65 0.47 22.28
CA PRO A 229 27.24 0.20 23.59
C PRO A 229 28.60 -0.42 23.34
N LYS A 230 29.67 0.21 23.86
CA LYS A 230 31.02 -0.34 23.90
C LYS A 230 30.88 -1.73 24.52
N ALA A 231 31.17 -2.77 23.73
CA ALA A 231 31.16 -4.14 24.21
C ALA A 231 32.01 -4.21 25.48
N PRO A 232 31.56 -4.87 26.56
CA PRO A 232 32.39 -5.04 27.75
C PRO A 232 33.68 -5.78 27.35
N ALA A 233 34.82 -5.25 27.77
CA ALA A 233 36.12 -5.85 27.56
C ALA A 233 36.09 -7.29 28.10
N ALA A 234 36.49 -8.24 27.26
CA ALA A 234 36.64 -9.63 27.65
C ALA A 234 37.57 -9.74 28.85
N PRO A 235 37.27 -10.54 29.89
CA PRO A 235 38.18 -10.74 31.03
C PRO A 235 39.46 -11.40 30.54
N ALA A 236 40.58 -10.86 31.01
CA ALA A 236 41.94 -11.37 30.73
C ALA A 236 41.99 -12.87 31.07
N SER A 237 42.52 -13.67 30.15
CA SER A 237 42.71 -15.11 30.32
C SER A 237 43.63 -15.39 31.51
N ALA A 238 43.08 -15.97 32.57
CA ALA A 238 43.84 -16.52 33.67
C ALA A 238 44.60 -17.75 33.19
N GLY A 239 45.86 -17.83 33.67
CA GLY A 239 46.92 -18.71 33.23
C GLY A 239 46.60 -20.21 33.21
N LYS A 240 47.28 -20.88 32.31
CA LYS A 240 47.37 -22.32 32.17
C LYS A 240 47.96 -22.95 33.45
N THR A 241 47.21 -23.67 34.22
CA THR A 241 47.71 -24.64 35.18
C THR A 241 47.86 -25.99 34.49
N SER A 242 49.09 -26.45 34.39
CA SER A 242 49.47 -27.76 33.91
C SER A 242 49.06 -28.86 34.92
N VAL A 243 48.28 -29.84 34.47
CA VAL A 243 47.97 -31.08 35.23
C VAL A 243 49.02 -32.15 34.82
N PRO A 244 49.66 -32.87 35.76
CA PRO A 244 50.60 -33.90 35.42
C PRO A 244 49.92 -35.20 35.00
N ALA A 245 50.52 -35.88 34.03
CA ALA A 245 50.11 -37.16 33.50
C ALA A 245 50.21 -38.29 34.55
N GLN A 246 49.10 -39.00 34.80
CA GLN A 246 49.14 -40.29 35.51
C GLN A 246 49.46 -41.42 34.55
N LYS A 247 50.52 -42.15 34.88
CA LYS A 247 50.90 -43.42 34.24
C LYS A 247 49.87 -44.50 34.61
N SER A 248 49.33 -45.16 33.63
CA SER A 248 48.61 -46.43 33.79
C SER A 248 49.62 -47.58 33.76
N THR A 249 49.63 -48.39 34.82
CA THR A 249 50.26 -49.69 34.88
C THR A 249 49.18 -50.76 35.05
N ALA A 250 49.34 -51.84 34.26
CA ALA A 250 48.75 -53.14 34.23
C ALA A 250 47.44 -53.28 33.48
#